data_aa5981d980b0481f9c332889e2b202f6
#
_entry.id   aa5981d980b0481f9c332889e2b202f6
#
_cell.length_a   1.000
_cell.length_b   1.000
_cell.length_c   1.000
_cell.angle_alpha   90.00
_cell.angle_beta   90.00
_cell.angle_gamma   90.00
#
_symmetry.space_group_name_H-M   'P 1'
#
loop_
_entity.id
_entity.type
_entity.pdbx_description
1 polymer ?
#
loop_
_entity_poly.entity_id
_entity_poly.type
_entity_poly.pdbx_seq_one_letter_code
_entity_poly.pdbx_strand_id
1 'polypeptide(L)'
;DGDIPMEPSFDGEKIVIFLSKSDFADYKILKLHEGVRGPLTTTLVLPVLVEALHILKEESDGMDDNRRWVRALARRIERLGLATESQPLLLAQKLLELPVKRALSSARMLAEVSS
;
A
#
# COMPACT_ATOMS: atom_id res chain seq x y z
N ASP A 1 6.65 -18.27 15.17
CA ASP A 1 6.08 -17.59 14.00
C ASP A 1 5.17 -16.39 14.36
N GLY A 2 4.69 -16.34 15.60
CA GLY A 2 3.65 -15.37 15.98
C GLY A 2 4.03 -13.90 15.94
N ASP A 3 5.24 -13.56 16.33
CA ASP A 3 5.64 -12.16 16.51
C ASP A 3 6.60 -11.64 15.44
N ILE A 4 6.50 -12.19 14.25
CA ILE A 4 7.32 -11.75 13.12
C ILE A 4 6.67 -10.52 12.48
N PRO A 5 7.41 -9.42 12.31
CA PRO A 5 6.83 -8.25 11.66
C PRO A 5 6.58 -8.47 10.18
N MET A 6 5.68 -7.66 9.64
CA MET A 6 5.45 -7.59 8.20
C MET A 6 6.74 -7.16 7.51
N GLU A 7 7.09 -7.83 6.42
CA GLU A 7 8.31 -7.49 5.67
C GLU A 7 8.04 -7.39 4.18
N PRO A 8 8.24 -6.22 3.57
CA PRO A 8 8.08 -6.08 2.13
C PRO A 8 9.37 -6.46 1.38
N SER A 9 9.22 -6.94 0.16
CA SER A 9 10.33 -7.19 -0.75
C SER A 9 10.12 -6.37 -2.02
N PHE A 10 11.15 -5.61 -2.39
CA PHE A 10 11.11 -4.70 -3.54
C PHE A 10 12.04 -5.10 -4.67
N ASP A 11 12.78 -6.19 -4.52
CA ASP A 11 13.84 -6.56 -5.46
C ASP A 11 13.34 -7.28 -6.72
N GLY A 12 12.17 -7.85 -6.68
CA GLY A 12 11.61 -8.58 -7.80
C GLY A 12 10.79 -7.71 -8.74
N GLU A 13 10.08 -8.36 -9.65
CA GLU A 13 9.21 -7.66 -10.59
C GLU A 13 7.96 -7.09 -9.93
N LYS A 14 7.55 -7.69 -8.84
CA LYS A 14 6.39 -7.25 -8.06
C LYS A 14 6.82 -6.97 -6.64
N ILE A 15 6.13 -6.03 -6.00
CA ILE A 15 6.27 -5.83 -4.56
C ILE A 15 5.53 -6.98 -3.88
N VAL A 16 6.21 -7.65 -2.96
CA VAL A 16 5.62 -8.75 -2.20
C VAL A 16 5.66 -8.39 -0.73
N ILE A 17 4.55 -8.60 -0.03
CA ILE A 17 4.47 -8.35 1.40
C ILE A 17 4.38 -9.70 2.11
N PHE A 18 5.38 -9.99 2.95
CA PHE A 18 5.43 -11.21 3.73
C PHE A 18 4.83 -10.96 5.10
N LEU A 19 3.91 -11.83 5.49
CA LEU A 19 3.29 -11.82 6.81
C LEU A 19 3.62 -13.12 7.53
N SER A 20 3.51 -13.12 8.86
CA SER A 20 3.56 -14.35 9.61
C SER A 20 2.40 -15.26 9.18
N LYS A 21 2.49 -16.56 9.48
CA LYS A 21 1.42 -17.49 9.11
C LYS A 21 0.08 -17.11 9.74
N SER A 22 0.10 -16.69 11.00
CA SER A 22 -1.13 -16.30 11.68
C SER A 22 -1.70 -15.01 11.11
N ASP A 23 -0.86 -14.02 10.83
CA ASP A 23 -1.30 -12.75 10.22
C ASP A 23 -1.87 -12.98 8.82
N PHE A 24 -1.22 -13.84 8.05
CA PHE A 24 -1.71 -14.16 6.70
C PHE A 24 -3.06 -14.86 6.75
N ALA A 25 -3.25 -15.77 7.70
CA ALA A 25 -4.55 -16.45 7.89
C ALA A 25 -5.64 -15.43 8.22
N ASP A 26 -5.37 -14.50 9.13
CA ASP A 26 -6.30 -13.45 9.48
C ASP A 26 -6.60 -12.54 8.30
N TYR A 27 -5.58 -12.18 7.53
CA TYR A 27 -5.74 -11.36 6.33
C TYR A 27 -6.70 -12.02 5.33
N LYS A 28 -6.55 -13.32 5.09
CA LYS A 28 -7.39 -14.06 4.14
C LYS A 28 -8.86 -14.02 4.52
N ILE A 29 -9.14 -14.03 5.82
CA ILE A 29 -10.51 -13.96 6.33
C ILE A 29 -11.03 -12.53 6.22
N LEU A 30 -10.26 -11.57 6.73
CA LEU A 30 -10.69 -10.17 6.84
C LEU A 30 -10.90 -9.49 5.49
N LYS A 31 -10.13 -9.84 4.47
CA LYS A 31 -10.26 -9.20 3.17
C LYS A 31 -11.60 -9.47 2.49
N LEU A 32 -12.34 -10.46 2.96
CA LEU A 32 -13.66 -10.79 2.43
C LEU A 32 -14.76 -9.88 2.96
N HIS A 33 -14.47 -9.08 3.98
CA HIS A 33 -15.42 -8.18 4.62
C HIS A 33 -15.23 -6.74 4.13
N GLU A 34 -16.20 -6.20 3.43
CA GLU A 34 -16.10 -4.87 2.84
C GLU A 34 -15.77 -3.78 3.85
N GLY A 35 -16.41 -3.79 5.01
CA GLY A 35 -16.19 -2.77 6.03
C GLY A 35 -14.80 -2.77 6.62
N VAL A 36 -14.07 -3.89 6.51
CA VAL A 36 -12.73 -4.04 7.06
C VAL A 36 -11.66 -3.79 5.99
N ARG A 37 -12.02 -3.96 4.72
CA ARG A 37 -11.06 -3.88 3.61
C ARG A 37 -10.31 -2.56 3.55
N GLY A 38 -10.99 -1.43 3.78
CA GLY A 38 -10.36 -0.12 3.78
C GLY A 38 -9.29 0.03 4.85
N PRO A 39 -9.62 -0.20 6.14
CA PRO A 39 -8.62 -0.18 7.20
C PRO A 39 -7.49 -1.17 6.97
N LEU A 40 -7.80 -2.36 6.48
CA LEU A 40 -6.79 -3.39 6.20
C LEU A 40 -5.81 -2.92 5.12
N THR A 41 -6.32 -2.38 4.02
CA THR A 41 -5.50 -1.85 2.93
C THR A 41 -4.60 -0.72 3.44
N THR A 42 -5.15 0.19 4.22
CA THR A 42 -4.37 1.30 4.77
C THR A 42 -3.25 0.80 5.67
N THR A 43 -3.53 -0.19 6.51
CA THR A 43 -2.53 -0.74 7.44
C THR A 43 -1.40 -1.47 6.70
N LEU A 44 -1.73 -2.24 5.68
CA LEU A 44 -0.75 -3.09 4.99
C LEU A 44 -0.11 -2.40 3.78
N VAL A 45 -0.90 -1.72 2.98
CA VAL A 45 -0.43 -1.22 1.69
C VAL A 45 0.18 0.17 1.77
N LEU A 46 -0.41 1.08 2.54
CA LEU A 46 0.10 2.45 2.59
C LEU A 46 1.56 2.55 3.03
N PRO A 47 1.98 1.90 4.14
CA PRO A 47 3.39 1.97 4.54
C PRO A 47 4.34 1.40 3.49
N VAL A 48 3.95 0.31 2.86
CA VAL A 48 4.77 -0.35 1.82
C VAL A 48 4.86 0.55 0.59
N LEU A 49 3.77 1.20 0.20
CA LEU A 49 3.79 2.11 -0.94
C LEU A 49 4.67 3.34 -0.66
N VAL A 50 4.64 3.88 0.57
CA VAL A 50 5.51 4.98 0.96
C VAL A 50 6.97 4.58 0.79
N GLU A 51 7.34 3.40 1.25
CA GLU A 51 8.71 2.89 1.09
C GLU A 51 9.06 2.67 -0.38
N ALA A 52 8.14 2.13 -1.17
CA ALA A 52 8.32 1.95 -2.61
C ALA A 52 8.61 3.29 -3.30
N LEU A 53 7.91 4.35 -2.90
CA LEU A 53 8.12 5.69 -3.46
C LEU A 53 9.48 6.27 -3.09
N HIS A 54 9.99 5.97 -1.90
CA HIS A 54 11.36 6.33 -1.53
C HIS A 54 12.37 5.63 -2.43
N ILE A 55 12.16 4.35 -2.69
CA ILE A 55 13.03 3.58 -3.58
C ILE A 55 12.98 4.13 -5.00
N LEU A 56 11.79 4.43 -5.49
CA LEU A 56 11.61 5.00 -6.82
C LEU A 56 12.39 6.30 -6.98
N LYS A 57 12.32 7.15 -5.97
CA LYS A 57 12.93 8.47 -6.01
C LYS A 57 14.45 8.43 -5.86
N GLU A 58 14.97 7.56 -5.01
CA GLU A 58 16.38 7.58 -4.59
C GLU A 58 17.24 6.45 -5.14
N GLU A 59 16.65 5.32 -5.50
CA GLU A 59 17.41 4.11 -5.82
C GLU A 59 17.01 3.46 -7.15
N SER A 60 16.18 4.12 -7.97
CA SER A 60 15.69 3.49 -9.19
C SER A 60 16.05 4.30 -10.43
N ASP A 61 16.01 3.62 -11.58
CA ASP A 61 16.17 4.23 -12.88
C ASP A 61 14.82 4.65 -13.49
N GLY A 62 13.77 4.68 -12.69
CA GLY A 62 12.44 5.05 -13.15
C GLY A 62 11.93 4.16 -14.26
N MET A 63 11.64 4.74 -15.43
CA MET A 63 11.13 3.99 -16.58
C MET A 63 12.13 3.00 -17.17
N ASP A 64 13.42 3.16 -16.85
CA ASP A 64 14.49 2.28 -17.34
C ASP A 64 14.88 1.20 -16.33
N ASP A 65 14.20 1.13 -15.18
CA ASP A 65 14.49 0.14 -14.16
C ASP A 65 14.09 -1.26 -14.62
N ASN A 66 14.83 -2.27 -14.19
CA ASN A 66 14.56 -3.66 -14.54
C ASN A 66 13.31 -4.20 -13.83
N ARG A 67 12.96 -3.62 -12.71
CA ARG A 67 11.81 -4.08 -11.91
C ARG A 67 10.52 -3.56 -12.51
N ARG A 68 9.60 -4.46 -12.78
CA ARG A 68 8.33 -4.12 -13.41
C ARG A 68 7.51 -3.16 -12.55
N TRP A 69 7.49 -3.37 -11.22
CA TRP A 69 6.71 -2.51 -10.34
C TRP A 69 7.22 -1.06 -10.35
N VAL A 70 8.55 -0.87 -10.49
CA VAL A 70 9.13 0.48 -10.56
C VAL A 70 8.63 1.20 -11.80
N ARG A 71 8.72 0.54 -12.96
CA ARG A 71 8.25 1.13 -14.22
C ARG A 71 6.75 1.42 -14.18
N ALA A 72 5.97 0.49 -13.65
CA ALA A 72 4.52 0.65 -13.56
C ALA A 72 4.15 1.83 -12.65
N LEU A 73 4.83 1.95 -11.51
CA LEU A 73 4.58 3.03 -10.56
C LEU A 73 4.96 4.38 -11.16
N ALA A 74 6.13 4.48 -11.78
CA ALA A 74 6.59 5.70 -12.45
C ALA A 74 5.59 6.15 -13.51
N ARG A 75 5.10 5.20 -14.32
CA ARG A 75 4.13 5.49 -15.37
C ARG A 75 2.80 5.99 -14.81
N ARG A 76 2.35 5.38 -13.72
CA ARG A 76 1.09 5.78 -13.09
C ARG A 76 1.18 7.20 -12.52
N ILE A 77 2.30 7.52 -11.86
CA ILE A 77 2.53 8.87 -11.33
C ILE A 77 2.47 9.91 -12.45
N GLU A 78 3.14 9.62 -13.55
CA GLU A 78 3.15 10.51 -14.72
C GLU A 78 1.75 10.65 -15.32
N ARG A 79 1.04 9.55 -15.49
CA ARG A 79 -0.30 9.55 -16.07
C ARG A 79 -1.30 10.35 -15.24
N LEU A 80 -1.17 10.30 -13.92
CA LEU A 80 -2.06 11.05 -13.02
C LEU A 80 -1.63 12.49 -12.78
N GLY A 81 -0.53 12.92 -13.40
CA GLY A 81 -0.04 14.29 -13.22
C GLY A 81 0.52 14.57 -11.84
N LEU A 82 1.03 13.56 -11.17
CA LEU A 82 1.53 13.68 -9.80
C LEU A 82 3.06 13.80 -9.71
N ALA A 83 3.74 13.98 -10.83
CA ALA A 83 5.20 14.00 -10.87
C ALA A 83 5.82 15.13 -10.03
N THR A 84 5.08 16.18 -9.77
CA THR A 84 5.56 17.31 -8.97
C THR A 84 5.42 17.12 -7.46
N GLU A 85 4.66 16.10 -7.03
CA GLU A 85 4.52 15.83 -5.62
C GLU A 85 5.80 15.16 -5.10
N SER A 86 6.50 15.83 -4.20
CA SER A 86 7.81 15.38 -3.74
C SER A 86 7.77 14.54 -2.47
N GLN A 87 6.68 14.60 -1.69
CA GLN A 87 6.60 13.90 -0.42
C GLN A 87 5.95 12.54 -0.59
N PRO A 88 6.69 11.45 -0.30
CA PRO A 88 6.18 10.08 -0.52
C PRO A 88 4.86 9.77 0.16
N LEU A 89 4.66 10.24 1.39
CA LEU A 89 3.40 9.97 2.09
C LEU A 89 2.21 10.64 1.40
N LEU A 90 2.37 11.89 0.96
CA LEU A 90 1.29 12.59 0.25
C LEU A 90 1.04 11.96 -1.11
N LEU A 91 2.10 11.60 -1.81
CA LEU A 91 1.99 10.93 -3.10
C LEU A 91 1.29 9.58 -2.97
N ALA A 92 1.66 8.79 -1.96
CA ALA A 92 1.03 7.49 -1.71
C ALA A 92 -0.48 7.64 -1.49
N GLN A 93 -0.88 8.62 -0.70
CA GLN A 93 -2.30 8.85 -0.44
C GLN A 93 -3.06 9.24 -1.71
N LYS A 94 -2.45 10.04 -2.57
CA LYS A 94 -3.06 10.42 -3.85
C LYS A 94 -3.18 9.21 -4.79
N LEU A 95 -2.16 8.36 -4.82
CA LEU A 95 -2.17 7.15 -5.63
C LEU A 95 -3.23 6.15 -5.19
N LEU A 96 -3.48 6.06 -3.89
CA LEU A 96 -4.48 5.15 -3.31
C LEU A 96 -5.86 5.81 -3.14
N GLU A 97 -6.04 7.01 -3.70
CA GLU A 97 -7.31 7.73 -3.65
C GLU A 97 -7.82 7.98 -2.23
N LEU A 98 -6.94 8.59 -1.41
CA LEU A 98 -7.25 8.98 -0.03
C LEU A 98 -7.65 7.80 0.86
N PRO A 99 -6.74 6.83 1.04
CA PRO A 99 -7.04 5.59 1.77
C PRO A 99 -7.37 5.83 3.25
N VAL A 100 -6.76 6.82 3.89
CA VAL A 100 -7.03 7.12 5.29
C VAL A 100 -8.47 7.59 5.46
N LYS A 101 -8.93 8.48 4.59
CA LYS A 101 -10.31 8.96 4.62
C LYS A 101 -11.30 7.81 4.44
N ARG A 102 -11.04 6.93 3.48
CA ARG A 102 -11.90 5.77 3.22
C ARG A 102 -11.87 4.78 4.37
N ALA A 103 -10.70 4.57 4.97
CA ALA A 103 -10.56 3.68 6.12
C ALA A 103 -11.34 4.19 7.33
N LEU A 104 -11.24 5.48 7.60
CA LEU A 104 -11.99 6.10 8.70
C LEU A 104 -13.49 6.01 8.48
N SER A 105 -13.94 6.25 7.26
CA SER A 105 -15.36 6.13 6.91
C SER A 105 -15.86 4.70 7.09
N SER A 106 -15.09 3.71 6.64
CA SER A 106 -15.43 2.30 6.79
C SER A 106 -15.49 1.89 8.27
N ALA A 107 -14.51 2.31 9.05
CA ALA A 107 -14.46 2.00 10.47
C ALA A 107 -15.64 2.63 11.22
N ARG A 108 -15.99 3.87 10.87
CA ARG A 108 -17.14 4.54 11.47
C ARG A 108 -18.44 3.81 11.18
N MET A 109 -18.63 3.39 9.94
CA MET A 109 -19.83 2.63 9.54
C MET A 109 -19.94 1.32 10.31
N LEU A 110 -18.83 0.61 10.50
CA LEU A 110 -18.81 -0.61 11.30
C LEU A 110 -19.20 -0.33 12.75
N ALA A 111 -18.68 0.75 13.33
CA ALA A 111 -18.99 1.12 14.70
C ALA A 111 -20.47 1.46 14.84
N GLU A 112 -21.07 2.15 13.87
CA GLU A 112 -22.48 2.49 13.88
C GLU A 112 -23.36 1.26 13.80
N VAL A 113 -22.98 0.28 13.00
CA VAL A 113 -23.75 -0.98 12.84
C VAL A 113 -23.64 -1.83 14.11
N SER A 114 -22.49 -1.80 14.78
CA SER A 114 -22.24 -2.62 15.97
C SER A 114 -22.85 -2.02 17.25
N SER A 115 -23.24 -0.76 17.24
CA SER A 115 -23.87 -0.11 18.40
C SER A 115 -25.41 -0.10 18.28
#